data_a43c24e3499bbc60df740a91a0af2334
#
_entry.id   a43c24e3499bbc60df740a91a0af2334
#
_cell.length_a   1.000
_cell.length_b   1.000
_cell.length_c   1.000
_cell.angle_alpha   90.00
_cell.angle_beta   90.00
_cell.angle_gamma   90.00
#
_symmetry.space_group_name_H-M   'P 1'
#
loop_
_entity.id
_entity.type
_entity.pdbx_description
1 polymer ?
#
loop_
_entity_poly.entity_id
_entity_poly.type
_entity_poly.pdbx_seq_one_letter_code
_entity_poly.pdbx_strand_id
1 'polypeptide(L)'
;MSFSNTSQQIIINQATTHLTPQAGYIFVGVFAVLCFASFIGQWLKHKKGANNATIANLNARIYAWWLMTLVLLGAFWFGKIGTIVLFFLISFAALREFMTLVYRLRSDYYSMVACFYLLLPMQYYFVYDSWYGMFSIFIPIYGFLILPIVASLSGQTAHFLERAAKTQWMAMICIFCLSHVPALMFLNLDGFDNNNNILLLIFLIGVVQISDVLQYVWGKLVGGAKIMPSLSPSKTLSGTIGGILSATVIATLMAPITPFNRTQAAVIGLIICLMGFLGGLVMSAIKRDYGVKDWGNMIRGHGGMLDRVDSICFAAPVFFHIIRYFWHG
;
A
#
# COMPACT_ATOMS: atom_id res chain seq x y z
N MET A 1 -43.42 -1.78 5.82
CA MET A 1 -42.78 -1.57 4.48
C MET A 1 -41.96 -0.26 4.35
N SER A 2 -41.82 0.61 5.36
CA SER A 2 -41.07 1.86 5.28
C SER A 2 -39.58 1.74 5.72
N PHE A 3 -39.21 0.71 6.45
CA PHE A 3 -37.83 0.52 6.92
C PHE A 3 -36.82 0.11 5.84
N SER A 4 -37.27 -0.49 4.72
CA SER A 4 -36.37 -0.94 3.66
C SER A 4 -35.86 0.21 2.77
N ASN A 5 -36.67 1.26 2.59
CA ASN A 5 -36.30 2.39 1.71
C ASN A 5 -35.26 3.32 2.34
N THR A 6 -35.34 3.50 3.67
CA THR A 6 -34.37 4.35 4.39
C THR A 6 -32.97 3.70 4.42
N SER A 7 -32.93 2.38 4.63
CA SER A 7 -31.66 1.63 4.62
C SER A 7 -31.04 1.59 3.20
N GLN A 8 -31.85 1.41 2.17
CA GLN A 8 -31.36 1.47 0.79
C GLN A 8 -30.91 2.88 0.36
N GLN A 9 -31.63 3.94 0.78
CA GLN A 9 -31.19 5.31 0.52
C GLN A 9 -29.91 5.68 1.27
N ILE A 10 -29.71 5.19 2.49
CA ILE A 10 -28.45 5.37 3.24
C ILE A 10 -27.31 4.66 2.53
N ILE A 11 -27.53 3.43 2.04
CA ILE A 11 -26.51 2.68 1.28
C ILE A 11 -26.18 3.37 -0.04
N ILE A 12 -27.18 3.88 -0.77
CA ILE A 12 -26.97 4.60 -2.04
C ILE A 12 -26.25 5.93 -1.80
N ASN A 13 -26.61 6.70 -0.77
CA ASN A 13 -25.91 7.94 -0.41
C ASN A 13 -24.49 7.71 0.11
N GLN A 14 -24.20 6.57 0.74
CA GLN A 14 -22.84 6.18 1.12
C GLN A 14 -21.99 5.75 -0.09
N ALA A 15 -22.60 5.31 -1.19
CA ALA A 15 -21.90 4.89 -2.40
C ALA A 15 -21.50 6.07 -3.33
N THR A 16 -22.16 7.22 -3.20
CA THR A 16 -21.94 8.39 -4.07
C THR A 16 -21.09 9.48 -3.42
N THR A 17 -19.95 9.12 -2.82
CA THR A 17 -18.96 10.13 -2.44
C THR A 17 -18.20 10.56 -3.69
N HIS A 18 -18.67 11.62 -4.33
CA HIS A 18 -17.89 12.32 -5.35
C HIS A 18 -16.54 12.74 -4.75
N LEU A 19 -15.50 12.76 -5.59
CA LEU A 19 -14.19 13.32 -5.23
C LEU A 19 -14.38 14.70 -4.59
N THR A 20 -13.86 14.89 -3.38
CA THR A 20 -13.89 16.20 -2.75
C THR A 20 -13.07 17.20 -3.56
N PRO A 21 -13.42 18.49 -3.57
CA PRO A 21 -12.69 19.51 -4.33
C PRO A 21 -11.18 19.51 -4.01
N GLN A 22 -10.82 19.29 -2.74
CA GLN A 22 -9.42 19.19 -2.29
C GLN A 22 -8.68 18.01 -2.92
N ALA A 23 -9.31 16.83 -2.96
CA ALA A 23 -8.76 15.67 -3.67
C ALA A 23 -8.59 15.95 -5.17
N GLY A 24 -9.57 16.62 -5.78
CA GLY A 24 -9.49 17.06 -7.17
C GLY A 24 -8.28 17.95 -7.45
N TYR A 25 -8.02 18.96 -6.61
CA TYR A 25 -6.84 19.84 -6.76
C TYR A 25 -5.52 19.07 -6.62
N ILE A 26 -5.44 18.09 -5.73
CA ILE A 26 -4.25 17.25 -5.58
C ILE A 26 -4.01 16.42 -6.84
N PHE A 27 -5.06 15.80 -7.39
CA PHE A 27 -4.93 15.06 -8.65
C PHE A 27 -4.52 15.94 -9.82
N VAL A 28 -5.05 17.17 -9.91
CA VAL A 28 -4.60 18.15 -10.92
C VAL A 28 -3.10 18.45 -10.76
N GLY A 29 -2.62 18.64 -9.52
CA GLY A 29 -1.21 18.80 -9.23
C GLY A 29 -0.36 17.59 -9.66
N VAL A 30 -0.81 16.36 -9.35
CA VAL A 30 -0.13 15.12 -9.77
C VAL A 30 -0.11 15.01 -11.29
N PHE A 31 -1.20 15.30 -11.98
CA PHE A 31 -1.25 15.31 -13.44
C PHE A 31 -0.31 16.34 -14.06
N ALA A 32 -0.21 17.55 -13.47
CA ALA A 32 0.74 18.56 -13.94
C ALA A 32 2.19 18.06 -13.82
N VAL A 33 2.55 17.42 -12.69
CA VAL A 33 3.87 16.83 -12.50
C VAL A 33 4.13 15.70 -13.50
N LEU A 34 3.15 14.83 -13.76
CA LEU A 34 3.28 13.73 -14.73
C LEU A 34 3.39 14.24 -16.17
N CYS A 35 2.65 15.31 -16.53
CA CYS A 35 2.79 15.97 -17.83
C CYS A 35 4.20 16.55 -18.02
N PHE A 36 4.70 17.25 -17.00
CA PHE A 36 6.05 17.80 -17.01
C PHE A 36 7.12 16.71 -17.12
N ALA A 37 7.00 15.65 -16.34
CA ALA A 37 7.89 14.49 -16.41
C ALA A 37 7.84 13.83 -17.80
N SER A 38 6.65 13.70 -18.39
CA SER A 38 6.46 13.17 -19.75
C SER A 38 7.12 14.04 -20.80
N PHE A 39 6.97 15.36 -20.67
CA PHE A 39 7.64 16.32 -21.56
C PHE A 39 9.17 16.16 -21.50
N ILE A 40 9.75 16.11 -20.30
CA ILE A 40 11.19 15.88 -20.10
C ILE A 40 11.61 14.53 -20.70
N GLY A 41 10.87 13.47 -20.45
CA GLY A 41 11.16 12.13 -20.98
C GLY A 41 11.18 12.07 -22.50
N GLN A 42 10.21 12.71 -23.14
CA GLN A 42 10.12 12.81 -24.60
C GLN A 42 11.25 13.71 -25.17
N TRP A 43 11.52 14.85 -24.55
CA TRP A 43 12.60 15.74 -24.95
C TRP A 43 13.96 15.05 -24.89
N LEU A 44 14.26 14.31 -23.81
CA LEU A 44 15.47 13.52 -23.66
C LEU A 44 15.56 12.41 -24.72
N LYS A 45 14.44 11.76 -25.03
CA LYS A 45 14.36 10.75 -26.09
C LYS A 45 14.69 11.33 -27.45
N HIS A 46 14.19 12.54 -27.75
CA HIS A 46 14.50 13.23 -29.00
C HIS A 46 15.97 13.67 -29.10
N LYS A 47 16.53 14.18 -27.97
CA LYS A 47 17.93 14.70 -27.94
C LYS A 47 18.99 13.59 -27.93
N LYS A 48 18.78 12.46 -27.24
CA LYS A 48 19.76 11.39 -27.03
C LYS A 48 19.52 10.13 -27.86
N GLY A 49 18.46 10.11 -28.67
CA GLY A 49 18.07 8.97 -29.50
C GLY A 49 17.20 7.95 -28.80
N ALA A 50 16.37 7.25 -29.59
CA ALA A 50 15.38 6.29 -29.09
C ALA A 50 15.98 5.02 -28.47
N ASN A 51 17.23 4.67 -28.81
CA ASN A 51 17.89 3.43 -28.40
C ASN A 51 18.60 3.50 -27.03
N ASN A 52 18.49 4.64 -26.32
CA ASN A 52 19.10 4.76 -25.00
C ASN A 52 18.27 4.02 -23.95
N ALA A 53 18.80 2.91 -23.42
CA ALA A 53 18.11 2.06 -22.42
C ALA A 53 17.70 2.81 -21.15
N THR A 54 18.48 3.79 -20.71
CA THR A 54 18.16 4.62 -19.52
C THR A 54 16.94 5.47 -19.77
N ILE A 55 16.81 6.08 -20.95
CA ILE A 55 15.66 6.92 -21.31
C ILE A 55 14.42 6.06 -21.54
N ALA A 56 14.59 4.90 -22.18
CA ALA A 56 13.48 3.95 -22.34
C ALA A 56 12.92 3.50 -20.98
N ASN A 57 13.79 3.21 -20.01
CA ASN A 57 13.39 2.86 -18.64
C ASN A 57 12.72 4.04 -17.92
N LEU A 58 13.23 5.27 -18.08
CA LEU A 58 12.58 6.47 -17.52
C LEU A 58 11.16 6.64 -18.06
N ASN A 59 10.98 6.56 -19.39
CA ASN A 59 9.65 6.69 -19.99
C ASN A 59 8.70 5.55 -19.59
N ALA A 60 9.19 4.32 -19.47
CA ALA A 60 8.38 3.21 -18.97
C ALA A 60 7.89 3.46 -17.53
N ARG A 61 8.75 4.05 -16.68
CA ARG A 61 8.37 4.45 -15.32
C ARG A 61 7.30 5.55 -15.30
N ILE A 62 7.46 6.58 -16.12
CA ILE A 62 6.47 7.65 -16.22
C ILE A 62 5.12 7.09 -16.70
N TYR A 63 5.11 6.19 -17.67
CA TYR A 63 3.90 5.54 -18.14
C TYR A 63 3.22 4.69 -17.04
N ALA A 64 4.00 3.95 -16.28
CA ALA A 64 3.44 3.19 -15.15
C ALA A 64 2.85 4.09 -14.06
N TRP A 65 3.46 5.25 -13.77
CA TRP A 65 2.88 6.25 -12.86
C TRP A 65 1.56 6.82 -13.39
N TRP A 66 1.45 7.09 -14.68
CA TRP A 66 0.18 7.48 -15.31
C TRP A 66 -0.90 6.43 -15.07
N LEU A 67 -0.59 5.17 -15.37
CA LEU A 67 -1.53 4.06 -15.19
C LEU A 67 -1.98 3.94 -13.74
N MET A 68 -1.04 3.93 -12.78
CA MET A 68 -1.35 3.82 -11.35
C MET A 68 -2.22 5.00 -10.87
N THR A 69 -1.90 6.23 -11.28
CA THR A 69 -2.67 7.42 -10.92
C THR A 69 -4.09 7.37 -11.49
N LEU A 70 -4.25 6.96 -12.76
CA LEU A 70 -5.57 6.83 -13.38
C LEU A 70 -6.42 5.73 -12.74
N VAL A 71 -5.83 4.58 -12.38
CA VAL A 71 -6.52 3.51 -11.68
C VAL A 71 -6.97 3.96 -10.29
N LEU A 72 -6.09 4.66 -9.56
CA LEU A 72 -6.41 5.19 -8.24
C LEU A 72 -7.52 6.26 -8.32
N LEU A 73 -7.43 7.19 -9.27
CA LEU A 73 -8.46 8.19 -9.52
C LEU A 73 -9.80 7.54 -9.85
N GLY A 74 -9.79 6.52 -10.73
CA GLY A 74 -11.00 5.77 -11.08
C GLY A 74 -11.63 5.08 -9.87
N ALA A 75 -10.83 4.44 -9.01
CA ALA A 75 -11.31 3.83 -7.78
C ALA A 75 -11.92 4.86 -6.82
N PHE A 76 -11.26 6.01 -6.66
CA PHE A 76 -11.73 7.08 -5.79
C PHE A 76 -13.00 7.76 -6.33
N TRP A 77 -13.18 7.78 -7.66
CA TRP A 77 -14.44 8.25 -8.27
C TRP A 77 -15.64 7.43 -7.81
N PHE A 78 -15.47 6.12 -7.65
CA PHE A 78 -16.50 5.21 -7.10
C PHE A 78 -16.53 5.19 -5.56
N GLY A 79 -15.80 6.09 -4.88
CA GLY A 79 -15.82 6.26 -3.43
C GLY A 79 -15.37 5.03 -2.64
N LYS A 80 -16.07 4.74 -1.54
CA LYS A 80 -15.73 3.65 -0.60
C LYS A 80 -15.66 2.28 -1.29
N ILE A 81 -16.65 1.97 -2.13
CA ILE A 81 -16.73 0.69 -2.83
C ILE A 81 -15.60 0.54 -3.83
N GLY A 82 -15.35 1.56 -4.65
CA GLY A 82 -14.24 1.55 -5.61
C GLY A 82 -12.89 1.35 -4.94
N THR A 83 -12.68 1.99 -3.79
CA THR A 83 -11.45 1.85 -3.01
C THR A 83 -11.29 0.44 -2.44
N ILE A 84 -12.37 -0.16 -1.88
CA ILE A 84 -12.36 -1.56 -1.42
C ILE A 84 -12.01 -2.50 -2.57
N VAL A 85 -12.70 -2.38 -3.71
CA VAL A 85 -12.48 -3.25 -4.87
C VAL A 85 -11.05 -3.12 -5.38
N LEU A 86 -10.52 -1.90 -5.47
CA LEU A 86 -9.12 -1.69 -5.89
C LEU A 86 -8.14 -2.39 -4.95
N PHE A 87 -8.25 -2.16 -3.63
CA PHE A 87 -7.32 -2.75 -2.68
C PHE A 87 -7.53 -4.27 -2.50
N PHE A 88 -8.74 -4.78 -2.69
CA PHE A 88 -8.99 -6.21 -2.80
C PHE A 88 -8.21 -6.83 -3.99
N LEU A 89 -8.26 -6.20 -5.17
CA LEU A 89 -7.52 -6.65 -6.35
C LEU A 89 -5.99 -6.52 -6.16
N ILE A 90 -5.53 -5.45 -5.51
CA ILE A 90 -4.11 -5.28 -5.15
C ILE A 90 -3.67 -6.40 -4.19
N SER A 91 -4.46 -6.67 -3.14
CA SER A 91 -4.19 -7.76 -2.20
C SER A 91 -4.18 -9.12 -2.89
N PHE A 92 -5.13 -9.36 -3.78
CA PHE A 92 -5.18 -10.59 -4.58
C PHE A 92 -3.91 -10.75 -5.45
N ALA A 93 -3.50 -9.69 -6.13
CA ALA A 93 -2.30 -9.70 -6.96
C ALA A 93 -1.02 -9.88 -6.12
N ALA A 94 -0.92 -9.17 -4.99
CA ALA A 94 0.20 -9.29 -4.05
C ALA A 94 0.30 -10.70 -3.45
N LEU A 95 -0.85 -11.27 -3.04
CA LEU A 95 -0.95 -12.63 -2.52
C LEU A 95 -0.50 -13.65 -3.56
N ARG A 96 -0.94 -13.49 -4.83
CA ARG A 96 -0.53 -14.34 -5.94
C ARG A 96 0.99 -14.26 -6.19
N GLU A 97 1.55 -13.05 -6.21
CA GLU A 97 3.00 -12.87 -6.41
C GLU A 97 3.81 -13.50 -5.28
N PHE A 98 3.43 -13.28 -4.03
CA PHE A 98 4.10 -13.89 -2.88
C PHE A 98 4.05 -15.42 -2.97
N MET A 99 2.88 -15.96 -3.29
CA MET A 99 2.69 -17.39 -3.45
C MET A 99 3.59 -18.04 -4.49
N THR A 100 3.76 -17.41 -5.65
CA THR A 100 4.60 -17.98 -6.72
C THR A 100 6.04 -18.23 -6.29
N LEU A 101 6.51 -17.50 -5.27
CA LEU A 101 7.85 -17.67 -4.70
C LEU A 101 7.89 -18.70 -3.56
N VAL A 102 6.83 -18.76 -2.75
CA VAL A 102 6.81 -19.52 -1.49
C VAL A 102 6.40 -20.96 -1.67
N TYR A 103 5.39 -21.22 -2.52
CA TYR A 103 4.78 -22.56 -2.61
C TYR A 103 5.53 -23.49 -3.57
N ARG A 104 5.96 -24.62 -3.04
CA ARG A 104 6.65 -25.68 -3.81
C ARG A 104 5.98 -27.05 -3.70
N LEU A 105 5.09 -27.25 -2.71
CA LEU A 105 4.49 -28.56 -2.43
C LEU A 105 2.98 -28.57 -2.68
N ARG A 106 2.46 -29.66 -3.18
CA ARG A 106 1.01 -29.89 -3.36
C ARG A 106 0.23 -29.86 -2.03
N SER A 107 0.89 -30.18 -0.92
CA SER A 107 0.32 -30.14 0.45
C SER A 107 -0.11 -28.74 0.89
N ASP A 108 0.44 -27.69 0.28
CA ASP A 108 0.13 -26.30 0.66
C ASP A 108 -1.11 -25.75 -0.05
N TYR A 109 -1.68 -26.54 -0.98
CA TYR A 109 -2.83 -26.14 -1.81
C TYR A 109 -4.04 -25.69 -0.97
N TYR A 110 -4.39 -26.44 0.08
CA TYR A 110 -5.55 -26.10 0.92
C TYR A 110 -5.35 -24.79 1.70
N SER A 111 -4.16 -24.55 2.23
CA SER A 111 -3.82 -23.27 2.92
C SER A 111 -3.91 -22.10 1.94
N MET A 112 -3.51 -22.33 0.71
CA MET A 112 -3.60 -21.38 -0.39
C MET A 112 -5.06 -21.05 -0.72
N VAL A 113 -5.90 -22.07 -0.91
CA VAL A 113 -7.34 -21.90 -1.15
C VAL A 113 -7.97 -21.14 0.00
N ALA A 114 -7.62 -21.45 1.26
CA ALA A 114 -8.11 -20.72 2.43
C ALA A 114 -7.72 -19.22 2.38
N CYS A 115 -6.51 -18.88 1.98
CA CYS A 115 -6.08 -17.47 1.86
C CYS A 115 -6.90 -16.72 0.80
N PHE A 116 -7.11 -17.30 -0.40
CA PHE A 116 -7.78 -16.60 -1.49
C PHE A 116 -9.30 -16.55 -1.35
N TYR A 117 -9.92 -17.65 -0.93
CA TYR A 117 -11.38 -17.79 -0.96
C TYR A 117 -12.06 -17.62 0.39
N LEU A 118 -11.31 -17.64 1.50
CA LEU A 118 -11.84 -17.41 2.83
C LEU A 118 -11.27 -16.13 3.45
N LEU A 119 -9.94 -16.08 3.67
CA LEU A 119 -9.35 -14.98 4.46
C LEU A 119 -9.42 -13.65 3.72
N LEU A 120 -9.10 -13.62 2.43
CA LEU A 120 -9.12 -12.38 1.66
C LEU A 120 -10.53 -11.78 1.54
N PRO A 121 -11.58 -12.50 1.08
CA PRO A 121 -12.93 -11.94 0.99
C PRO A 121 -13.50 -11.55 2.35
N MET A 122 -13.31 -12.36 3.39
CA MET A 122 -13.83 -12.08 4.73
C MET A 122 -13.19 -10.84 5.35
N GLN A 123 -11.87 -10.66 5.20
CA GLN A 123 -11.19 -9.47 5.70
C GLN A 123 -11.74 -8.19 5.07
N TYR A 124 -11.95 -8.17 3.75
CA TYR A 124 -12.51 -7.01 3.04
C TYR A 124 -14.02 -6.82 3.30
N TYR A 125 -14.75 -7.91 3.58
CA TYR A 125 -16.13 -7.83 4.05
C TYR A 125 -16.20 -7.11 5.41
N PHE A 126 -15.32 -7.43 6.37
CA PHE A 126 -15.29 -6.74 7.67
C PHE A 126 -14.91 -5.26 7.56
N VAL A 127 -14.09 -4.88 6.57
CA VAL A 127 -13.84 -3.47 6.24
C VAL A 127 -15.13 -2.80 5.75
N TYR A 128 -15.84 -3.45 4.82
CA TYR A 128 -17.08 -2.93 4.25
C TYR A 128 -18.19 -2.77 5.31
N ASP A 129 -18.36 -3.78 6.17
CA ASP A 129 -19.33 -3.81 7.26
C ASP A 129 -18.94 -2.90 8.43
N SER A 130 -17.74 -2.29 8.38
CA SER A 130 -17.20 -1.45 9.48
C SER A 130 -17.08 -2.19 10.81
N TRP A 131 -17.01 -3.51 10.80
CA TRP A 131 -16.88 -4.32 12.01
C TRP A 131 -15.44 -4.36 12.51
N TYR A 132 -15.02 -3.25 13.14
CA TYR A 132 -13.65 -3.04 13.59
C TYR A 132 -13.09 -4.20 14.45
N GLY A 133 -13.87 -4.73 15.38
CA GLY A 133 -13.43 -5.84 16.24
C GLY A 133 -12.95 -7.03 15.42
N MET A 134 -13.80 -7.53 14.50
CA MET A 134 -13.43 -8.65 13.62
C MET A 134 -12.34 -8.26 12.64
N PHE A 135 -12.43 -7.08 12.02
CA PHE A 135 -11.39 -6.57 11.12
C PHE A 135 -9.98 -6.64 11.74
N SER A 136 -9.84 -6.22 13.00
CA SER A 136 -8.54 -6.14 13.67
C SER A 136 -7.98 -7.49 14.12
N ILE A 137 -8.84 -8.47 14.45
CA ILE A 137 -8.41 -9.76 15.03
C ILE A 137 -8.52 -10.93 14.04
N PHE A 138 -9.24 -10.77 12.93
CA PHE A 138 -9.56 -11.90 12.05
C PHE A 138 -8.31 -12.57 11.48
N ILE A 139 -7.41 -11.86 10.85
CA ILE A 139 -6.17 -12.43 10.33
C ILE A 139 -5.17 -12.75 11.45
N PRO A 140 -4.86 -11.83 12.40
CA PRO A 140 -3.87 -12.09 13.45
C PRO A 140 -4.24 -13.23 14.39
N ILE A 141 -5.52 -13.50 14.63
CA ILE A 141 -5.96 -14.56 15.54
C ILE A 141 -6.57 -15.72 14.75
N TYR A 142 -7.69 -15.50 14.07
CA TYR A 142 -8.40 -16.61 13.41
C TYR A 142 -7.62 -17.13 12.21
N GLY A 143 -7.07 -16.26 11.36
CA GLY A 143 -6.21 -16.67 10.25
C GLY A 143 -4.95 -17.39 10.74
N PHE A 144 -4.34 -16.87 11.83
CA PHE A 144 -3.17 -17.50 12.45
C PHE A 144 -3.44 -18.93 12.94
N LEU A 145 -4.64 -19.21 13.46
CA LEU A 145 -5.04 -20.55 13.92
C LEU A 145 -5.52 -21.44 12.77
N ILE A 146 -6.34 -20.91 11.87
CA ILE A 146 -6.94 -21.67 10.75
C ILE A 146 -5.86 -22.20 9.78
N LEU A 147 -4.89 -21.37 9.41
CA LEU A 147 -3.90 -21.75 8.40
C LEU A 147 -3.05 -22.97 8.77
N PRO A 148 -2.49 -23.09 10.00
CA PRO A 148 -1.79 -24.31 10.41
C PRO A 148 -2.71 -25.52 10.55
N ILE A 149 -3.96 -25.33 10.99
CA ILE A 149 -4.95 -26.41 11.06
C ILE A 149 -5.17 -26.98 9.66
N VAL A 150 -5.47 -26.10 8.68
CA VAL A 150 -5.67 -26.51 7.27
C VAL A 150 -4.41 -27.16 6.70
N ALA A 151 -3.22 -26.64 6.99
CA ALA A 151 -1.94 -27.21 6.59
C ALA A 151 -1.72 -28.61 7.18
N SER A 152 -2.13 -28.84 8.43
CA SER A 152 -1.96 -30.13 9.12
C SER A 152 -2.85 -31.23 8.50
N LEU A 153 -4.01 -30.87 7.97
CA LEU A 153 -4.92 -31.83 7.30
C LEU A 153 -4.31 -32.48 6.05
N SER A 154 -3.24 -31.89 5.50
CA SER A 154 -2.49 -32.50 4.40
C SER A 154 -1.66 -33.72 4.84
N GLY A 155 -1.47 -33.96 6.14
CA GLY A 155 -0.64 -35.03 6.68
C GLY A 155 0.87 -34.86 6.44
N GLN A 156 1.33 -33.80 5.77
CA GLN A 156 2.73 -33.58 5.43
C GLN A 156 3.46 -32.86 6.58
N THR A 157 4.38 -33.57 7.23
CA THR A 157 5.13 -33.07 8.38
C THR A 157 6.43 -32.35 8.00
N ALA A 158 6.97 -32.60 6.79
CA ALA A 158 8.23 -32.00 6.35
C ALA A 158 8.12 -30.47 6.32
N HIS A 159 9.03 -29.80 7.03
CA HIS A 159 9.10 -28.33 7.14
C HIS A 159 7.77 -27.67 7.53
N PHE A 160 6.94 -28.35 8.34
CA PHE A 160 5.58 -27.90 8.67
C PHE A 160 5.57 -26.47 9.25
N LEU A 161 6.39 -26.20 10.27
CA LEU A 161 6.44 -24.89 10.92
C LEU A 161 6.89 -23.78 9.95
N GLU A 162 7.88 -24.07 9.13
CA GLU A 162 8.36 -23.13 8.10
C GLU A 162 7.27 -22.79 7.09
N ARG A 163 6.55 -23.80 6.59
CA ARG A 163 5.43 -23.63 5.65
C ARG A 163 4.27 -22.85 6.28
N ALA A 164 3.89 -23.20 7.51
CA ALA A 164 2.85 -22.49 8.25
C ALA A 164 3.24 -21.02 8.48
N ALA A 165 4.47 -20.75 8.93
CA ALA A 165 4.97 -19.40 9.14
C ALA A 165 4.96 -18.57 7.84
N LYS A 166 5.41 -19.13 6.72
CA LYS A 166 5.41 -18.46 5.42
C LYS A 166 4.00 -18.07 4.99
N THR A 167 3.03 -18.97 5.16
CA THR A 167 1.62 -18.72 4.83
C THR A 167 1.02 -17.64 5.73
N GLN A 168 1.34 -17.65 7.02
CA GLN A 168 0.91 -16.63 7.99
C GLN A 168 1.49 -15.25 7.65
N TRP A 169 2.78 -15.16 7.35
CA TRP A 169 3.41 -13.92 6.91
C TRP A 169 2.77 -13.37 5.64
N MET A 170 2.50 -14.24 4.69
CA MET A 170 1.82 -13.88 3.45
C MET A 170 0.43 -13.31 3.71
N ALA A 171 -0.39 -13.95 4.56
CA ALA A 171 -1.71 -13.46 4.93
C ALA A 171 -1.63 -12.11 5.67
N MET A 172 -0.67 -11.96 6.59
CA MET A 172 -0.45 -10.70 7.32
C MET A 172 -0.08 -9.55 6.38
N ILE A 173 0.90 -9.74 5.49
CA ILE A 173 1.38 -8.67 4.62
C ILE A 173 0.35 -8.35 3.52
N CYS A 174 -0.09 -9.37 2.77
CA CYS A 174 -0.87 -9.17 1.56
C CYS A 174 -2.36 -8.95 1.81
N ILE A 175 -2.91 -9.42 2.95
CA ILE A 175 -4.33 -9.27 3.26
C ILE A 175 -4.52 -8.25 4.38
N PHE A 176 -4.00 -8.56 5.59
CA PHE A 176 -4.25 -7.74 6.78
C PHE A 176 -3.69 -6.32 6.62
N CYS A 177 -2.39 -6.18 6.35
CA CYS A 177 -1.76 -4.87 6.27
C CYS A 177 -2.37 -4.01 5.15
N LEU A 178 -2.59 -4.56 3.96
CA LEU A 178 -3.16 -3.82 2.83
C LEU A 178 -4.62 -3.43 3.05
N SER A 179 -5.40 -4.23 3.77
CA SER A 179 -6.81 -3.92 4.06
C SER A 179 -6.99 -2.69 4.95
N HIS A 180 -5.96 -2.25 5.67
CA HIS A 180 -5.99 -1.02 6.46
C HIS A 180 -6.06 0.25 5.61
N VAL A 181 -5.61 0.21 4.35
CA VAL A 181 -5.70 1.38 3.47
C VAL A 181 -7.17 1.73 3.17
N PRO A 182 -7.99 0.85 2.57
CA PRO A 182 -9.40 1.17 2.36
C PRO A 182 -10.19 1.31 3.66
N ALA A 183 -9.76 0.70 4.77
CA ALA A 183 -10.41 0.86 6.07
C ALA A 183 -10.41 2.32 6.57
N LEU A 184 -9.44 3.14 6.16
CA LEU A 184 -9.43 4.58 6.45
C LEU A 184 -10.69 5.30 5.95
N MET A 185 -11.30 4.84 4.84
CA MET A 185 -12.52 5.43 4.29
C MET A 185 -13.75 5.24 5.19
N PHE A 186 -13.69 4.34 6.15
CA PHE A 186 -14.80 3.95 7.03
C PHE A 186 -14.67 4.48 8.45
N LEU A 187 -13.61 5.25 8.73
CA LEU A 187 -13.45 5.88 10.04
C LEU A 187 -14.46 7.04 10.20
N ASN A 188 -15.05 7.13 11.40
CA ASN A 188 -15.79 8.29 11.84
C ASN A 188 -14.85 9.13 12.71
N LEU A 189 -14.50 10.32 12.24
CA LEU A 189 -13.50 11.16 12.90
C LEU A 189 -14.15 12.40 13.49
N ASP A 190 -13.84 12.69 14.74
CA ASP A 190 -14.33 13.89 15.43
C ASP A 190 -13.79 15.17 14.78
N GLY A 191 -14.71 16.08 14.45
CA GLY A 191 -14.33 17.36 13.86
C GLY A 191 -13.83 17.31 12.40
N PHE A 192 -13.91 16.14 11.74
CA PHE A 192 -13.53 15.97 10.35
C PHE A 192 -14.69 15.39 9.53
N ASP A 193 -14.99 15.99 8.38
CA ASP A 193 -16.06 15.49 7.52
C ASP A 193 -15.68 14.13 6.93
N ASN A 194 -16.48 13.10 7.21
CA ASN A 194 -16.27 11.73 6.74
C ASN A 194 -16.19 11.60 5.21
N ASN A 195 -16.75 12.56 4.46
CA ASN A 195 -16.58 12.62 3.01
C ASN A 195 -15.14 12.92 2.60
N ASN A 196 -14.35 13.51 3.51
CA ASN A 196 -12.95 13.85 3.29
C ASN A 196 -11.97 12.72 3.67
N ASN A 197 -12.44 11.56 4.12
CA ASN A 197 -11.57 10.43 4.50
C ASN A 197 -10.65 9.98 3.35
N ILE A 198 -11.02 10.23 2.09
CA ILE A 198 -10.16 10.03 0.93
C ILE A 198 -8.84 10.80 1.03
N LEU A 199 -8.83 11.96 1.68
CA LEU A 199 -7.62 12.76 1.89
C LEU A 199 -6.62 12.06 2.81
N LEU A 200 -7.09 11.21 3.73
CA LEU A 200 -6.22 10.39 4.57
C LEU A 200 -5.49 9.32 3.75
N LEU A 201 -6.16 8.72 2.76
CA LEU A 201 -5.52 7.79 1.84
C LEU A 201 -4.48 8.51 0.98
N ILE A 202 -4.83 9.68 0.46
CA ILE A 202 -3.92 10.52 -0.33
C ILE A 202 -2.71 10.92 0.52
N PHE A 203 -2.93 11.30 1.79
CA PHE A 203 -1.86 11.61 2.73
C PHE A 203 -0.94 10.40 2.95
N LEU A 204 -1.48 9.23 3.31
CA LEU A 204 -0.71 8.02 3.54
C LEU A 204 0.10 7.62 2.30
N ILE A 205 -0.59 7.41 1.17
CA ILE A 205 0.05 6.95 -0.07
C ILE A 205 1.05 8.00 -0.56
N GLY A 206 0.66 9.28 -0.56
CA GLY A 206 1.51 10.38 -1.03
C GLY A 206 2.78 10.50 -0.21
N VAL A 207 2.69 10.56 1.11
CA VAL A 207 3.85 10.74 2.00
C VAL A 207 4.79 9.55 1.90
N VAL A 208 4.29 8.29 1.88
CA VAL A 208 5.13 7.09 1.75
C VAL A 208 5.83 7.07 0.40
N GLN A 209 5.11 7.29 -0.71
CA GLN A 209 5.70 7.26 -2.05
C GLN A 209 6.70 8.40 -2.28
N ILE A 210 6.40 9.60 -1.78
CA ILE A 210 7.33 10.74 -1.83
C ILE A 210 8.58 10.43 -1.00
N SER A 211 8.44 9.82 0.17
CA SER A 211 9.58 9.41 1.00
C SER A 211 10.52 8.47 0.22
N ASP A 212 9.98 7.45 -0.47
CA ASP A 212 10.79 6.51 -1.25
C ASP A 212 11.52 7.20 -2.41
N VAL A 213 10.84 8.12 -3.11
CA VAL A 213 11.44 8.92 -4.17
C VAL A 213 12.56 9.83 -3.63
N LEU A 214 12.30 10.53 -2.53
CA LEU A 214 13.27 11.44 -1.92
C LEU A 214 14.48 10.70 -1.34
N GLN A 215 14.28 9.51 -0.75
CA GLN A 215 15.37 8.64 -0.32
C GLN A 215 16.31 8.29 -1.50
N TYR A 216 15.75 7.99 -2.67
CA TYR A 216 16.53 7.73 -3.86
C TYR A 216 17.28 8.99 -4.34
N VAL A 217 16.60 10.15 -4.37
CA VAL A 217 17.19 11.43 -4.81
C VAL A 217 18.35 11.84 -3.91
N TRP A 218 18.14 11.90 -2.60
CA TRP A 218 19.17 12.23 -1.61
C TRP A 218 20.32 11.22 -1.66
N GLY A 219 20.03 9.94 -1.79
CA GLY A 219 21.04 8.90 -1.92
C GLY A 219 21.93 9.03 -3.16
N LYS A 220 21.38 9.58 -4.25
CA LYS A 220 22.13 9.86 -5.48
C LYS A 220 22.92 11.17 -5.43
N LEU A 221 22.36 12.21 -4.81
CA LEU A 221 22.99 13.53 -4.74
C LEU A 221 24.12 13.57 -3.72
N VAL A 222 23.90 13.03 -2.53
CA VAL A 222 24.87 13.11 -1.41
C VAL A 222 25.73 11.85 -1.33
N GLY A 223 25.19 10.68 -1.71
CA GLY A 223 25.91 9.40 -1.60
C GLY A 223 26.07 8.96 -0.15
N GLY A 224 27.20 8.34 0.18
CA GLY A 224 27.56 7.98 1.55
C GLY A 224 27.45 6.48 1.87
N ALA A 225 27.56 6.15 3.16
CA ALA A 225 27.60 4.77 3.65
C ALA A 225 26.27 4.05 3.34
N LYS A 226 26.38 2.78 2.93
CA LYS A 226 25.23 1.89 2.73
C LYS A 226 24.71 1.43 4.07
N ILE A 227 23.38 1.43 4.27
CA ILE A 227 22.78 1.00 5.54
C ILE A 227 22.86 -0.51 5.69
N MET A 228 22.41 -1.25 4.69
CA MET A 228 22.40 -2.72 4.67
C MET A 228 22.75 -3.24 3.27
N PRO A 229 24.06 -3.34 2.94
CA PRO A 229 24.52 -3.72 1.60
C PRO A 229 23.99 -5.07 1.11
N SER A 230 23.85 -6.04 2.01
CA SER A 230 23.36 -7.39 1.71
C SER A 230 21.87 -7.43 1.34
N LEU A 231 21.04 -6.57 1.97
CA LEU A 231 19.60 -6.52 1.72
C LEU A 231 19.24 -5.58 0.60
N SER A 232 19.74 -4.35 0.67
CA SER A 232 19.42 -3.27 -0.26
C SER A 232 20.68 -2.45 -0.59
N PRO A 233 21.46 -2.84 -1.60
CA PRO A 233 22.73 -2.19 -1.95
C PRO A 233 22.58 -0.76 -2.44
N SER A 234 21.36 -0.31 -2.75
CA SER A 234 21.08 1.06 -3.22
C SER A 234 20.78 2.05 -2.10
N LYS A 235 20.36 1.58 -0.91
CA LYS A 235 19.94 2.46 0.21
C LYS A 235 21.17 2.99 0.97
N THR A 236 21.29 4.33 1.05
CA THR A 236 22.37 5.04 1.77
C THR A 236 21.82 5.74 3.01
N LEU A 237 22.68 5.97 4.01
CA LEU A 237 22.30 6.66 5.24
C LEU A 237 21.81 8.09 4.97
N SER A 238 22.54 8.84 4.14
CA SER A 238 22.15 10.19 3.72
C SER A 238 20.83 10.20 2.96
N GLY A 239 20.61 9.21 2.07
CA GLY A 239 19.36 9.03 1.35
C GLY A 239 18.19 8.80 2.30
N THR A 240 18.34 7.92 3.28
CA THR A 240 17.28 7.59 4.22
C THR A 240 16.96 8.78 5.13
N ILE A 241 17.96 9.40 5.77
CA ILE A 241 17.74 10.55 6.65
C ILE A 241 17.15 11.73 5.86
N GLY A 242 17.78 12.12 4.75
CA GLY A 242 17.33 13.23 3.92
C GLY A 242 15.94 13.00 3.34
N GLY A 243 15.65 11.78 2.86
CA GLY A 243 14.35 11.42 2.31
C GLY A 243 13.24 11.45 3.35
N ILE A 244 13.45 10.84 4.51
CA ILE A 244 12.46 10.81 5.60
C ILE A 244 12.20 12.24 6.13
N LEU A 245 13.24 13.03 6.40
CA LEU A 245 13.07 14.40 6.88
C LEU A 245 12.34 15.28 5.86
N SER A 246 12.72 15.23 4.59
CA SER A 246 12.05 15.99 3.53
C SER A 246 10.58 15.57 3.35
N ALA A 247 10.28 14.26 3.41
CA ALA A 247 8.91 13.77 3.35
C ALA A 247 8.08 14.17 4.58
N THR A 248 8.70 14.23 5.77
CA THR A 248 8.07 14.75 7.00
C THR A 248 7.70 16.22 6.86
N VAL A 249 8.54 17.04 6.24
CA VAL A 249 8.21 18.44 5.92
C VAL A 249 7.01 18.51 4.99
N ILE A 250 6.97 17.68 3.95
CA ILE A 250 5.83 17.63 3.02
C ILE A 250 4.56 17.16 3.75
N ALA A 251 4.63 16.17 4.62
CA ALA A 251 3.51 15.74 5.46
C ALA A 251 2.99 16.89 6.34
N THR A 252 3.90 17.71 6.90
CA THR A 252 3.53 18.89 7.67
C THR A 252 2.80 19.95 6.83
N LEU A 253 3.22 20.14 5.57
CA LEU A 253 2.55 21.04 4.63
C LEU A 253 1.18 20.52 4.20
N MET A 254 0.96 19.20 4.25
CA MET A 254 -0.34 18.56 3.98
C MET A 254 -1.31 18.61 5.17
N ALA A 255 -0.92 19.12 6.34
CA ALA A 255 -1.81 19.23 7.50
C ALA A 255 -3.19 19.85 7.20
N PRO A 256 -3.33 20.90 6.35
CA PRO A 256 -4.64 21.51 6.08
C PRO A 256 -5.68 20.59 5.44
N ILE A 257 -5.27 19.46 4.84
CA ILE A 257 -6.17 18.49 4.22
C ILE A 257 -6.47 17.28 5.13
N THR A 258 -6.00 17.32 6.37
CA THR A 258 -6.13 16.25 7.37
C THR A 258 -6.76 16.79 8.65
N PRO A 259 -7.26 15.94 9.57
CA PRO A 259 -7.72 16.39 10.88
C PRO A 259 -6.58 16.82 11.83
N PHE A 260 -5.33 16.78 11.36
CA PHE A 260 -4.14 16.99 12.19
C PHE A 260 -3.74 18.47 12.22
N ASN A 261 -3.25 18.94 13.37
CA ASN A 261 -2.46 20.17 13.39
C ASN A 261 -1.06 19.92 12.79
N ARG A 262 -0.28 20.98 12.52
CA ARG A 262 1.03 20.86 11.86
C ARG A 262 2.01 19.98 12.62
N THR A 263 2.02 20.03 13.95
CA THR A 263 2.91 19.19 14.77
C THR A 263 2.51 17.73 14.71
N GLN A 264 1.21 17.43 14.80
CA GLN A 264 0.68 16.09 14.67
C GLN A 264 0.97 15.52 13.28
N ALA A 265 0.76 16.31 12.22
CA ALA A 265 1.09 15.90 10.85
C ALA A 265 2.58 15.59 10.67
N ALA A 266 3.48 16.38 11.31
CA ALA A 266 4.91 16.11 11.31
C ALA A 266 5.25 14.78 12.00
N VAL A 267 4.71 14.56 13.20
CA VAL A 267 4.96 13.32 13.96
C VAL A 267 4.41 12.09 13.22
N ILE A 268 3.18 12.16 12.75
CA ILE A 268 2.54 11.08 11.99
C ILE A 268 3.31 10.84 10.68
N GLY A 269 3.67 11.91 9.96
CA GLY A 269 4.47 11.82 8.74
C GLY A 269 5.82 11.14 8.98
N LEU A 270 6.51 11.47 10.07
CA LEU A 270 7.75 10.81 10.46
C LEU A 270 7.53 9.31 10.74
N ILE A 271 6.50 8.96 11.52
CA ILE A 271 6.18 7.57 11.87
C ILE A 271 5.91 6.74 10.60
N ILE A 272 5.04 7.22 9.70
CA ILE A 272 4.70 6.46 8.49
C ILE A 272 5.88 6.34 7.51
N CYS A 273 6.74 7.36 7.42
CA CYS A 273 7.97 7.27 6.63
C CYS A 273 8.96 6.26 7.20
N LEU A 274 9.13 6.24 8.52
CA LEU A 274 9.97 5.23 9.21
C LEU A 274 9.42 3.82 9.01
N MET A 275 8.11 3.64 9.20
CA MET A 275 7.45 2.33 9.00
C MET A 275 7.53 1.87 7.55
N GLY A 276 7.35 2.77 6.59
CA GLY A 276 7.52 2.47 5.17
C GLY A 276 8.96 2.04 4.84
N PHE A 277 9.95 2.76 5.36
CA PHE A 277 11.37 2.40 5.19
C PHE A 277 11.69 1.03 5.79
N LEU A 278 11.28 0.77 7.04
CA LEU A 278 11.51 -0.50 7.74
C LEU A 278 10.77 -1.65 7.04
N GLY A 279 9.53 -1.42 6.61
CA GLY A 279 8.76 -2.37 5.81
C GLY A 279 9.48 -2.76 4.52
N GLY A 280 9.96 -1.78 3.78
CA GLY A 280 10.76 -2.01 2.56
C GLY A 280 12.06 -2.79 2.82
N LEU A 281 12.66 -2.67 4.03
CA LEU A 281 13.80 -3.51 4.42
C LEU A 281 13.38 -4.96 4.69
N VAL A 282 12.28 -5.18 5.43
CA VAL A 282 11.75 -6.54 5.69
C VAL A 282 11.38 -7.22 4.37
N MET A 283 10.68 -6.52 3.49
CA MET A 283 10.30 -7.05 2.17
C MET A 283 11.53 -7.36 1.31
N SER A 284 12.58 -6.54 1.41
CA SER A 284 13.87 -6.82 0.75
C SER A 284 14.55 -8.05 1.34
N ALA A 285 14.51 -8.23 2.67
CA ALA A 285 15.07 -9.43 3.33
C ALA A 285 14.39 -10.71 2.82
N ILE A 286 13.05 -10.72 2.78
CA ILE A 286 12.29 -11.87 2.27
C ILE A 286 12.67 -12.15 0.80
N LYS A 287 12.75 -11.12 -0.07
CA LYS A 287 13.18 -11.30 -1.47
C LYS A 287 14.56 -11.95 -1.56
N ARG A 288 15.52 -11.53 -0.73
CA ARG A 288 16.88 -12.09 -0.74
C ARG A 288 16.93 -13.52 -0.23
N ASP A 289 16.12 -13.86 0.78
CA ASP A 289 15.97 -15.24 1.27
C ASP A 289 15.51 -16.20 0.15
N TYR A 290 14.63 -15.71 -0.74
CA TYR A 290 14.19 -16.45 -1.94
C TYR A 290 15.12 -16.31 -3.16
N GLY A 291 16.25 -15.59 -3.05
CA GLY A 291 17.20 -15.39 -4.15
C GLY A 291 16.68 -14.52 -5.28
N VAL A 292 15.63 -13.72 -5.05
CA VAL A 292 15.04 -12.85 -6.07
C VAL A 292 15.28 -11.37 -5.74
N LYS A 293 15.11 -10.51 -6.75
CA LYS A 293 15.21 -9.07 -6.61
C LYS A 293 13.83 -8.41 -6.54
N ASP A 294 12.93 -8.83 -7.37
CA ASP A 294 11.59 -8.29 -7.51
C ASP A 294 10.57 -9.42 -7.27
N TRP A 295 9.38 -9.08 -6.74
CA TRP A 295 8.33 -10.06 -6.45
C TRP A 295 7.70 -10.66 -7.70
N GLY A 296 7.70 -9.92 -8.80
CA GLY A 296 7.11 -10.33 -10.07
C GLY A 296 7.45 -9.37 -11.20
N ASN A 297 6.81 -9.56 -12.35
CA ASN A 297 7.01 -8.75 -13.55
C ASN A 297 5.68 -8.14 -14.06
N MET A 298 4.69 -7.97 -13.18
CA MET A 298 3.34 -7.52 -13.55
C MET A 298 3.35 -6.10 -14.14
N ILE A 299 4.21 -5.22 -13.61
CA ILE A 299 4.30 -3.83 -14.05
C ILE A 299 5.63 -3.63 -14.80
N ARG A 300 5.57 -3.39 -16.11
CA ARG A 300 6.74 -3.18 -16.95
C ARG A 300 7.64 -2.06 -16.40
N GLY A 301 8.91 -2.36 -16.17
CA GLY A 301 9.91 -1.42 -15.64
C GLY A 301 9.82 -1.15 -14.13
N HIS A 302 8.88 -1.80 -13.41
CA HIS A 302 8.64 -1.57 -11.97
C HIS A 302 8.56 -2.84 -11.12
N GLY A 303 8.68 -4.04 -11.69
CA GLY A 303 8.56 -5.29 -10.94
C GLY A 303 7.11 -5.73 -10.73
N GLY A 304 6.83 -6.37 -9.61
CA GLY A 304 5.52 -6.86 -9.23
C GLY A 304 4.59 -5.81 -8.57
N MET A 305 3.34 -6.21 -8.32
CA MET A 305 2.40 -5.40 -7.54
C MET A 305 2.89 -5.22 -6.11
N LEU A 306 3.42 -6.28 -5.51
CA LEU A 306 3.92 -6.24 -4.13
C LEU A 306 5.14 -5.31 -4.00
N ASP A 307 5.96 -5.14 -5.06
CA ASP A 307 7.04 -4.16 -5.08
C ASP A 307 6.55 -2.69 -5.06
N ARG A 308 5.26 -2.45 -5.32
CA ARG A 308 4.65 -1.09 -5.31
C ARG A 308 4.02 -0.74 -3.98
N VAL A 309 3.65 -1.74 -3.19
CA VAL A 309 2.94 -1.56 -1.93
C VAL A 309 3.76 -2.01 -0.71
N ASP A 310 4.99 -2.45 -0.89
CA ASP A 310 5.85 -2.98 0.18
C ASP A 310 6.04 -1.97 1.33
N SER A 311 6.31 -0.70 1.04
CA SER A 311 6.41 0.36 2.04
C SER A 311 5.04 0.67 2.68
N ILE A 312 3.95 0.60 1.91
CA ILE A 312 2.59 0.88 2.40
C ILE A 312 2.11 -0.21 3.35
N CYS A 313 2.45 -1.48 3.10
CA CYS A 313 2.04 -2.60 3.95
C CYS A 313 2.36 -2.38 5.44
N PHE A 314 3.50 -1.78 5.77
CA PHE A 314 3.89 -1.53 7.16
C PHE A 314 3.39 -0.18 7.68
N ALA A 315 3.28 0.82 6.82
CA ALA A 315 2.82 2.15 7.20
C ALA A 315 1.31 2.18 7.47
N ALA A 316 0.50 1.48 6.66
CA ALA A 316 -0.95 1.56 6.71
C ALA A 316 -1.58 1.11 8.04
N PRO A 317 -1.22 -0.06 8.62
CA PRO A 317 -1.78 -0.47 9.92
C PRO A 317 -1.46 0.53 11.03
N VAL A 318 -0.21 1.00 11.08
CA VAL A 318 0.24 1.95 12.10
C VAL A 318 -0.51 3.28 11.96
N PHE A 319 -0.62 3.80 10.75
CA PHE A 319 -1.37 5.02 10.47
C PHE A 319 -2.85 4.88 10.85
N PHE A 320 -3.50 3.80 10.43
CA PHE A 320 -4.90 3.53 10.73
C PHE A 320 -5.17 3.50 12.24
N HIS A 321 -4.36 2.75 12.99
CA HIS A 321 -4.57 2.61 14.44
C HIS A 321 -4.26 3.90 15.21
N ILE A 322 -3.26 4.68 14.79
CA ILE A 322 -2.99 6.02 15.38
C ILE A 322 -4.21 6.93 15.17
N ILE A 323 -4.72 7.03 13.93
CA ILE A 323 -5.87 7.88 13.66
C ILE A 323 -7.09 7.42 14.45
N ARG A 324 -7.36 6.12 14.42
CA ARG A 324 -8.49 5.57 15.15
C ARG A 324 -8.41 5.84 16.64
N TYR A 325 -7.23 5.73 17.24
CA TYR A 325 -7.06 5.93 18.69
C TYR A 325 -7.25 7.38 19.11
N PHE A 326 -6.74 8.33 18.33
CA PHE A 326 -6.71 9.75 18.75
C PHE A 326 -7.86 10.61 18.20
N TRP A 327 -8.51 10.22 17.11
CA TRP A 327 -9.53 11.02 16.41
C TRP A 327 -10.84 10.31 16.17
N HIS A 328 -11.00 9.03 16.52
CA HIS A 328 -12.26 8.33 16.34
C HIS A 328 -13.13 8.50 17.58
N GLY A 329 -14.33 9.07 17.39
CA GLY A 329 -15.39 9.21 18.38
C GLY A 329 -16.34 8.03 18.43
#